data_8ffaa2f351006d38d47ad97b1332af2c
#
_entry.id   8ffaa2f351006d38d47ad97b1332af2c
#
_cell.length_a   1.000
_cell.length_b   1.000
_cell.length_c   1.000
_cell.angle_alpha   90.00
_cell.angle_beta   90.00
_cell.angle_gamma   90.00
#
_symmetry.space_group_name_H-M   'P 1'
#
loop_
_entity.id
_entity.type
_entity.pdbx_description
1 polymer ?
#
loop_
_entity_poly.entity_id
_entity_poly.type
_entity_poly.pdbx_seq_one_letter_code
_entity_poly.pdbx_strand_id
1 'polypeptide(L)'
;MAGTTQSQLVEGDTTASEVAAGVTVGLSAILFALAVAAMFEWVSLTGTLAGVPTATLLGGLLIALGVAVIAFGVGSRLGYVETDPDASAGLVASFGAAVPWLVIGGGVASETLGFGVAGGVAGAVVAGSAAFVATAVPREDVGSTVPLGALLALVGLVFLSGTIGPGWLWNLGWEQQASITAEFLVPVATLVCALYGGWAAAKAYGRFGARGRHMGAYVLVYLNALSIIGFLFILIAFVVVQGLPGLLTGVQIGAGVGPQLFGSFELPVYAPFVMNGVALLNDFQGVLPAIVGTVWLVVGAVLFAVPLGVGAAIFLTEYAERGRFTQAVEVATNGLWSTPSIVFGLFGFAFLIPRFGNRKSLLAGMLTLGFMLLPLVLITSREAMLSVPDEYRDASAALGVSKWQTIRSVVLPAALP
;
A
#
# COMPACT_ATOMS: atom_id res chain seq x y z
N MET A 1 2.22 -50.19 21.00
CA MET A 1 1.38 -49.87 19.83
C MET A 1 0.36 -48.83 20.30
N ALA A 2 0.65 -47.57 20.17
CA ALA A 2 -0.28 -46.48 20.45
C ALA A 2 -0.88 -46.05 19.12
N GLY A 3 -2.16 -46.36 18.92
CA GLY A 3 -2.91 -45.96 17.75
C GLY A 3 -3.12 -44.45 17.77
N THR A 4 -2.54 -43.75 16.83
CA THR A 4 -2.88 -42.36 16.50
C THR A 4 -4.28 -42.34 15.93
N THR A 5 -5.25 -41.99 16.78
CA THR A 5 -6.58 -41.60 16.31
C THR A 5 -6.44 -40.32 15.47
N GLN A 6 -6.37 -40.46 14.14
CA GLN A 6 -6.66 -39.36 13.24
C GLN A 6 -8.11 -38.94 13.52
N SER A 7 -8.31 -37.76 14.13
CA SER A 7 -9.60 -37.11 14.12
C SER A 7 -9.95 -36.81 12.65
N GLN A 8 -10.84 -37.59 12.07
CA GLN A 8 -11.51 -37.22 10.83
C GLN A 8 -12.15 -35.87 11.07
N LEU A 9 -11.69 -34.84 10.37
CA LEU A 9 -12.41 -33.60 10.20
C LEU A 9 -13.74 -33.97 9.50
N VAL A 10 -14.80 -34.12 10.30
CA VAL A 10 -16.15 -34.23 9.77
C VAL A 10 -16.44 -32.87 9.12
N GLU A 11 -16.41 -32.79 7.81
CA GLU A 11 -17.07 -31.70 7.08
C GLU A 11 -18.54 -31.79 7.43
N GLY A 12 -18.98 -31.00 8.40
CA GLY A 12 -20.41 -30.83 8.68
C GLY A 12 -21.06 -30.16 7.48
N ASP A 13 -22.27 -30.62 7.13
CA ASP A 13 -23.08 -30.01 6.07
C ASP A 13 -23.13 -28.49 6.27
N THR A 14 -22.85 -27.74 5.20
CA THR A 14 -22.90 -26.26 5.21
C THR A 14 -24.33 -25.82 5.54
N THR A 15 -24.48 -25.05 6.60
CA THR A 15 -25.79 -24.52 6.98
C THR A 15 -26.25 -23.41 6.03
N ALA A 16 -27.57 -23.25 5.85
CA ALA A 16 -28.13 -22.19 4.99
C ALA A 16 -27.62 -20.79 5.40
N SER A 17 -27.35 -20.57 6.68
CA SER A 17 -26.79 -19.33 7.21
C SER A 17 -25.33 -19.12 6.80
N GLU A 18 -24.52 -20.17 6.74
CA GLU A 18 -23.13 -20.08 6.24
C GLU A 18 -23.09 -19.75 4.74
N VAL A 19 -23.99 -20.39 3.95
CA VAL A 19 -24.11 -20.06 2.53
C VAL A 19 -24.53 -18.60 2.34
N ALA A 20 -25.53 -18.12 3.08
CA ALA A 20 -25.99 -16.73 3.01
C ALA A 20 -24.88 -15.74 3.42
N ALA A 21 -24.11 -16.05 4.48
CA ALA A 21 -22.97 -15.24 4.90
C ALA A 21 -21.87 -15.25 3.84
N GLY A 22 -21.57 -16.40 3.21
CA GLY A 22 -20.64 -16.51 2.09
C GLY A 22 -21.05 -15.66 0.88
N VAL A 23 -22.32 -15.68 0.51
CA VAL A 23 -22.89 -14.82 -0.55
C VAL A 23 -22.71 -13.33 -0.18
N THR A 24 -22.92 -12.98 1.08
CA THR A 24 -22.73 -11.59 1.55
C THR A 24 -21.28 -11.14 1.48
N VAL A 25 -20.31 -12.03 1.79
CA VAL A 25 -18.88 -11.78 1.55
C VAL A 25 -18.61 -11.60 0.06
N GLY A 26 -19.20 -12.45 -0.81
CA GLY A 26 -19.11 -12.32 -2.27
C GLY A 26 -19.67 -10.98 -2.77
N LEU A 27 -20.80 -10.53 -2.25
CA LEU A 27 -21.38 -9.22 -2.56
C LEU A 27 -20.43 -8.07 -2.18
N SER A 28 -19.81 -8.16 -1.02
CA SER A 28 -18.78 -7.19 -0.59
C SER A 28 -17.58 -7.14 -1.55
N ALA A 29 -17.10 -8.30 -2.01
CA ALA A 29 -16.01 -8.37 -2.97
C ALA A 29 -16.40 -7.79 -4.35
N ILE A 30 -17.64 -8.01 -4.80
CA ILE A 30 -18.17 -7.40 -6.02
C ILE A 30 -18.24 -5.87 -5.87
N LEU A 31 -18.78 -5.38 -4.76
CA LEU A 31 -18.83 -3.94 -4.46
C LEU A 31 -17.43 -3.32 -4.44
N PHE A 32 -16.48 -4.03 -3.82
CA PHE A 32 -15.07 -3.61 -3.81
C PHE A 32 -14.51 -3.49 -5.24
N ALA A 33 -14.71 -4.51 -6.06
CA ALA A 33 -14.25 -4.50 -7.46
C ALA A 33 -14.92 -3.38 -8.29
N LEU A 34 -16.23 -3.16 -8.10
CA LEU A 34 -16.96 -2.06 -8.76
C LEU A 34 -16.46 -0.69 -8.30
N ALA A 35 -16.14 -0.53 -7.02
CA ALA A 35 -15.57 0.70 -6.49
C ALA A 35 -14.19 1.00 -7.10
N VAL A 36 -13.34 -0.02 -7.22
CA VAL A 36 -12.05 0.10 -7.91
C VAL A 36 -12.24 0.45 -9.38
N ALA A 37 -13.16 -0.22 -10.09
CA ALA A 37 -13.44 0.07 -11.50
C ALA A 37 -13.98 1.50 -11.70
N ALA A 38 -14.79 2.01 -10.77
CA ALA A 38 -15.28 3.38 -10.80
C ALA A 38 -14.17 4.41 -10.47
N MET A 39 -13.25 4.08 -9.57
CA MET A 39 -12.10 4.92 -9.23
C MET A 39 -11.15 5.14 -10.43
N PHE A 40 -11.05 4.14 -11.33
CA PHE A 40 -10.26 4.22 -12.56
C PHE A 40 -11.08 4.62 -13.79
N GLU A 41 -12.30 5.10 -13.60
CA GLU A 41 -13.22 5.53 -14.67
C GLU A 41 -13.57 4.43 -15.70
N TRP A 42 -13.27 3.16 -15.42
CA TRP A 42 -13.72 2.04 -16.25
C TRP A 42 -15.24 1.88 -16.21
N VAL A 43 -15.83 2.30 -15.09
CA VAL A 43 -17.25 2.42 -14.87
C VAL A 43 -17.55 3.87 -14.49
N SER A 44 -18.15 4.64 -15.40
CA SER A 44 -18.48 6.03 -15.10
C SER A 44 -19.68 6.13 -14.15
N LEU A 45 -19.65 7.07 -13.20
CA LEU A 45 -20.77 7.34 -12.28
C LEU A 45 -21.98 7.94 -12.99
N THR A 46 -21.76 8.63 -14.09
CA THR A 46 -22.83 9.20 -14.95
C THR A 46 -23.44 8.17 -15.89
N GLY A 47 -22.78 7.01 -16.04
CA GLY A 47 -23.20 5.93 -16.92
C GLY A 47 -24.22 5.01 -16.28
N THR A 48 -24.62 3.99 -17.04
CA THR A 48 -25.49 2.91 -16.60
C THR A 48 -24.75 1.57 -16.65
N LEU A 49 -24.90 0.76 -15.62
CA LEU A 49 -24.43 -0.62 -15.57
C LEU A 49 -25.65 -1.54 -15.53
N ALA A 50 -25.76 -2.45 -16.49
CA ALA A 50 -26.93 -3.32 -16.64
C ALA A 50 -28.28 -2.56 -16.74
N GLY A 51 -28.29 -1.37 -17.33
CA GLY A 51 -29.49 -0.54 -17.49
C GLY A 51 -29.90 0.29 -16.28
N VAL A 52 -29.13 0.24 -15.18
CA VAL A 52 -29.35 1.02 -13.96
C VAL A 52 -28.24 2.07 -13.81
N PRO A 53 -28.55 3.33 -13.43
CA PRO A 53 -27.54 4.32 -13.13
C PRO A 53 -26.52 3.82 -12.11
N THR A 54 -25.23 3.98 -12.37
CA THR A 54 -24.15 3.39 -11.57
C THR A 54 -24.23 3.80 -10.09
N ALA A 55 -24.47 5.09 -9.80
CA ALA A 55 -24.61 5.57 -8.42
C ALA A 55 -25.81 4.91 -7.70
N THR A 56 -26.93 4.75 -8.38
CA THR A 56 -28.13 4.07 -7.86
C THR A 56 -27.85 2.59 -7.58
N LEU A 57 -27.15 1.91 -8.49
CA LEU A 57 -26.76 0.51 -8.33
C LEU A 57 -25.86 0.33 -7.10
N LEU A 58 -24.80 1.15 -6.98
CA LEU A 58 -23.89 1.11 -5.83
C LEU A 58 -24.63 1.37 -4.52
N GLY A 59 -25.52 2.38 -4.49
CA GLY A 59 -26.34 2.68 -3.33
C GLY A 59 -27.25 1.52 -2.93
N GLY A 60 -27.94 0.90 -3.89
CA GLY A 60 -28.81 -0.26 -3.66
C GLY A 60 -28.05 -1.49 -3.13
N LEU A 61 -26.87 -1.77 -3.71
CA LEU A 61 -26.03 -2.87 -3.26
C LEU A 61 -25.45 -2.63 -1.86
N LEU A 62 -25.09 -1.39 -1.52
CA LEU A 62 -24.64 -1.01 -0.18
C LEU A 62 -25.75 -1.20 0.86
N ILE A 63 -27.00 -0.82 0.54
CA ILE A 63 -28.14 -1.07 1.42
C ILE A 63 -28.37 -2.57 1.59
N ALA A 64 -28.36 -3.34 0.49
CA ALA A 64 -28.51 -4.79 0.56
C ALA A 64 -27.43 -5.44 1.45
N LEU A 65 -26.17 -5.02 1.29
CA LEU A 65 -25.05 -5.47 2.12
C LEU A 65 -25.26 -5.09 3.60
N GLY A 66 -25.64 -3.84 3.86
CA GLY A 66 -25.89 -3.34 5.22
C GLY A 66 -27.02 -4.09 5.93
N VAL A 67 -28.14 -4.29 5.23
CA VAL A 67 -29.29 -5.05 5.75
C VAL A 67 -28.92 -6.50 6.00
N ALA A 68 -28.20 -7.16 5.10
CA ALA A 68 -27.73 -8.53 5.29
C ALA A 68 -26.82 -8.66 6.53
N VAL A 69 -25.86 -7.74 6.69
CA VAL A 69 -24.98 -7.71 7.86
C VAL A 69 -25.77 -7.53 9.16
N ILE A 70 -26.73 -6.62 9.21
CA ILE A 70 -27.60 -6.42 10.37
C ILE A 70 -28.42 -7.69 10.65
N ALA A 71 -29.00 -8.29 9.61
CA ALA A 71 -29.81 -9.50 9.73
C ALA A 71 -29.04 -10.66 10.37
N PHE A 72 -27.76 -10.84 10.04
CA PHE A 72 -26.91 -11.86 10.69
C PHE A 72 -26.70 -11.58 12.18
N GLY A 73 -26.41 -10.34 12.57
CA GLY A 73 -26.22 -10.00 13.98
C GLY A 73 -27.51 -10.17 14.79
N VAL A 74 -28.62 -9.68 14.27
CA VAL A 74 -29.94 -9.81 14.92
C VAL A 74 -30.40 -11.27 14.93
N GLY A 75 -30.21 -12.01 13.83
CA GLY A 75 -30.54 -13.44 13.74
C GLY A 75 -29.75 -14.29 14.75
N SER A 76 -28.46 -14.00 14.91
CA SER A 76 -27.62 -14.59 15.96
C SER A 76 -28.14 -14.26 17.36
N ARG A 77 -28.51 -13.01 17.61
CA ARG A 77 -29.02 -12.56 18.92
C ARG A 77 -30.34 -13.22 19.29
N LEU A 78 -31.18 -13.43 18.30
CA LEU A 78 -32.51 -14.06 18.48
C LEU A 78 -32.46 -15.60 18.49
N GLY A 79 -31.29 -16.19 18.23
CA GLY A 79 -31.13 -17.66 18.22
C GLY A 79 -31.61 -18.34 16.93
N TYR A 80 -31.88 -17.59 15.85
CA TYR A 80 -32.21 -18.16 14.53
C TYR A 80 -30.99 -18.77 13.83
N VAL A 81 -29.77 -18.37 14.24
CA VAL A 81 -28.52 -18.86 13.68
C VAL A 81 -27.65 -19.36 14.85
N GLU A 82 -27.17 -20.59 14.76
CA GLU A 82 -26.23 -21.14 15.73
C GLU A 82 -24.87 -20.45 15.64
N THR A 83 -24.50 -19.69 16.65
CA THR A 83 -23.29 -18.89 16.72
C THR A 83 -22.70 -18.91 18.13
N ASP A 84 -21.40 -18.62 18.24
CA ASP A 84 -20.67 -18.59 19.51
C ASP A 84 -19.98 -17.23 19.70
N PRO A 85 -20.75 -16.13 19.83
CA PRO A 85 -20.19 -14.80 19.97
C PRO A 85 -19.64 -14.55 21.35
N ASP A 86 -18.52 -13.81 21.40
CA ASP A 86 -17.94 -13.31 22.64
C ASP A 86 -18.83 -12.25 23.32
N ALA A 87 -18.53 -11.93 24.57
CA ALA A 87 -19.26 -10.95 25.36
C ALA A 87 -19.26 -9.54 24.73
N SER A 88 -18.22 -9.19 23.96
CA SER A 88 -18.12 -7.92 23.24
C SER A 88 -17.32 -8.06 21.94
N ALA A 89 -17.48 -7.10 21.04
CA ALA A 89 -16.73 -7.06 19.76
C ALA A 89 -15.24 -6.73 19.94
N GLY A 90 -14.82 -6.25 21.11
CA GLY A 90 -13.45 -5.85 21.42
C GLY A 90 -13.10 -4.42 21.01
N LEU A 91 -12.04 -3.88 21.61
CA LEU A 91 -11.62 -2.48 21.41
C LEU A 91 -11.23 -2.16 19.97
N VAL A 92 -10.51 -3.06 19.30
CA VAL A 92 -10.06 -2.84 17.91
C VAL A 92 -11.26 -2.69 16.96
N ALA A 93 -12.28 -3.53 17.11
CA ALA A 93 -13.52 -3.43 16.33
C ALA A 93 -14.28 -2.12 16.64
N SER A 94 -14.30 -1.71 17.92
CA SER A 94 -14.98 -0.49 18.35
C SER A 94 -14.32 0.78 17.81
N PHE A 95 -12.99 0.88 17.86
CA PHE A 95 -12.25 1.96 17.21
C PHE A 95 -12.43 1.95 15.69
N GLY A 96 -12.34 0.77 15.08
CA GLY A 96 -12.57 0.61 13.63
C GLY A 96 -13.95 1.09 13.20
N ALA A 97 -15.00 0.75 13.94
CA ALA A 97 -16.35 1.22 13.65
C ALA A 97 -16.53 2.73 13.92
N ALA A 98 -15.87 3.27 14.93
CA ALA A 98 -15.98 4.69 15.30
C ALA A 98 -15.45 5.63 14.21
N VAL A 99 -14.37 5.27 13.53
CA VAL A 99 -13.69 6.13 12.54
C VAL A 99 -14.62 6.61 11.41
N PRO A 100 -15.34 5.76 10.68
CA PRO A 100 -16.22 6.22 9.61
C PRO A 100 -17.41 7.05 10.15
N TRP A 101 -17.93 6.71 11.32
CA TRP A 101 -18.98 7.49 11.95
C TRP A 101 -18.51 8.86 12.43
N LEU A 102 -17.24 8.98 12.87
CA LEU A 102 -16.60 10.25 13.19
C LEU A 102 -16.54 11.15 11.96
N VAL A 103 -16.15 10.62 10.81
CA VAL A 103 -16.06 11.36 9.53
C VAL A 103 -17.47 11.83 9.10
N ILE A 104 -18.46 10.94 9.11
CA ILE A 104 -19.83 11.28 8.72
C ILE A 104 -20.45 12.28 9.68
N GLY A 105 -20.32 12.06 10.99
CA GLY A 105 -20.86 12.96 11.99
C GLY A 105 -20.27 14.36 11.91
N GLY A 106 -18.97 14.46 11.66
CA GLY A 106 -18.29 15.74 11.44
C GLY A 106 -18.78 16.45 10.18
N GLY A 107 -18.83 15.73 9.05
CA GLY A 107 -19.30 16.27 7.78
C GLY A 107 -20.77 16.73 7.83
N VAL A 108 -21.65 15.93 8.40
CA VAL A 108 -23.06 16.32 8.57
C VAL A 108 -23.21 17.56 9.45
N ALA A 109 -22.50 17.63 10.58
CA ALA A 109 -22.61 18.77 11.48
C ALA A 109 -22.03 20.05 10.89
N SER A 110 -20.89 19.97 10.18
CA SER A 110 -20.27 21.16 9.59
C SER A 110 -21.01 21.64 8.33
N GLU A 111 -21.32 20.74 7.40
CA GLU A 111 -21.79 21.11 6.07
C GLU A 111 -23.33 21.11 5.96
N THR A 112 -23.99 20.10 6.53
CA THR A 112 -25.45 19.96 6.38
C THR A 112 -26.20 20.81 7.39
N LEU A 113 -25.72 20.85 8.66
CA LEU A 113 -26.34 21.62 9.74
C LEU A 113 -25.74 23.03 9.84
N GLY A 114 -24.66 23.35 9.15
CA GLY A 114 -24.06 24.67 9.11
C GLY A 114 -23.40 25.13 10.41
N PHE A 115 -23.03 24.20 11.31
CA PHE A 115 -22.43 24.53 12.60
C PHE A 115 -20.96 24.94 12.53
N GLY A 116 -20.38 24.96 11.30
CA GLY A 116 -18.97 25.30 11.07
C GLY A 116 -18.00 24.30 11.67
N VAL A 117 -16.72 24.67 11.76
CA VAL A 117 -15.64 23.76 12.18
C VAL A 117 -15.84 23.23 13.61
N ALA A 118 -16.22 24.10 14.55
CA ALA A 118 -16.43 23.68 15.94
C ALA A 118 -17.59 22.69 16.08
N GLY A 119 -18.70 22.94 15.38
CA GLY A 119 -19.82 22.01 15.31
C GLY A 119 -19.47 20.71 14.62
N GLY A 120 -18.65 20.77 13.58
CA GLY A 120 -18.11 19.60 12.90
C GLY A 120 -17.30 18.71 13.84
N VAL A 121 -16.39 19.27 14.63
CA VAL A 121 -15.63 18.52 15.65
C VAL A 121 -16.56 17.90 16.70
N ALA A 122 -17.53 18.65 17.19
CA ALA A 122 -18.50 18.14 18.16
C ALA A 122 -19.35 16.99 17.57
N GLY A 123 -19.86 17.14 16.34
CA GLY A 123 -20.60 16.11 15.62
C GLY A 123 -19.78 14.84 15.37
N ALA A 124 -18.51 15.02 15.00
CA ALA A 124 -17.57 13.93 14.84
C ALA A 124 -17.41 13.14 16.15
N VAL A 125 -17.11 13.83 17.25
CA VAL A 125 -16.93 13.19 18.56
C VAL A 125 -18.20 12.49 19.02
N VAL A 126 -19.36 13.10 18.86
CA VAL A 126 -20.64 12.49 19.26
C VAL A 126 -20.93 11.23 18.44
N ALA A 127 -20.88 11.31 17.11
CA ALA A 127 -21.17 10.16 16.25
C ALA A 127 -20.14 9.04 16.41
N GLY A 128 -18.85 9.37 16.48
CA GLY A 128 -17.78 8.40 16.69
C GLY A 128 -17.87 7.71 18.06
N SER A 129 -18.14 8.48 19.14
CA SER A 129 -18.33 7.91 20.49
C SER A 129 -19.58 7.04 20.58
N ALA A 130 -20.68 7.45 19.94
CA ALA A 130 -21.90 6.64 19.89
C ALA A 130 -21.65 5.30 19.17
N ALA A 131 -20.97 5.32 18.03
CA ALA A 131 -20.61 4.11 17.31
C ALA A 131 -19.63 3.23 18.08
N PHE A 132 -18.65 3.82 18.77
CA PHE A 132 -17.74 3.09 19.64
C PHE A 132 -18.51 2.34 20.73
N VAL A 133 -19.39 3.03 21.46
CA VAL A 133 -20.22 2.44 22.52
C VAL A 133 -21.14 1.38 21.97
N ALA A 134 -21.79 1.65 20.83
CA ALA A 134 -22.70 0.71 20.16
C ALA A 134 -21.98 -0.57 19.67
N THR A 135 -20.67 -0.51 19.49
CA THR A 135 -19.84 -1.67 19.14
C THR A 135 -19.24 -2.36 20.36
N ALA A 136 -18.79 -1.59 21.37
CA ALA A 136 -18.05 -2.10 22.52
C ALA A 136 -18.96 -2.78 23.57
N VAL A 137 -20.15 -2.21 23.80
CA VAL A 137 -21.00 -2.63 24.90
C VAL A 137 -21.87 -3.85 24.59
N PRO A 138 -22.51 -3.97 23.41
CA PRO A 138 -23.32 -5.15 23.11
C PRO A 138 -22.45 -6.39 22.90
N ARG A 139 -23.12 -7.56 22.93
CA ARG A 139 -22.51 -8.84 22.54
C ARG A 139 -21.93 -8.73 21.13
N GLU A 140 -20.88 -9.46 20.87
CA GLU A 140 -20.07 -9.36 19.65
C GLU A 140 -20.88 -9.38 18.35
N ASP A 141 -21.91 -10.25 18.28
CA ASP A 141 -22.77 -10.41 17.10
C ASP A 141 -23.48 -9.09 16.71
N VAL A 142 -24.10 -8.44 17.68
CA VAL A 142 -24.79 -7.15 17.48
C VAL A 142 -23.79 -6.00 17.35
N GLY A 143 -22.79 -5.97 18.24
CA GLY A 143 -21.79 -4.91 18.27
C GLY A 143 -20.95 -4.81 17.00
N SER A 144 -20.60 -5.93 16.36
CA SER A 144 -19.81 -5.93 15.13
C SER A 144 -20.62 -5.79 13.84
N THR A 145 -21.94 -5.96 13.89
CA THR A 145 -22.78 -5.94 12.68
C THR A 145 -23.71 -4.73 12.59
N VAL A 146 -24.42 -4.38 13.65
CA VAL A 146 -25.46 -3.34 13.58
C VAL A 146 -24.87 -1.95 13.30
N PRO A 147 -23.82 -1.45 14.00
CA PRO A 147 -23.26 -0.12 13.72
C PRO A 147 -22.69 0.00 12.31
N LEU A 148 -22.05 -1.06 11.82
CA LEU A 148 -21.48 -1.10 10.47
C LEU A 148 -22.56 -1.27 9.40
N GLY A 149 -23.52 -2.15 9.60
CA GLY A 149 -24.64 -2.31 8.66
C GLY A 149 -25.49 -1.05 8.55
N ALA A 150 -25.67 -0.32 9.66
CA ALA A 150 -26.34 0.99 9.65
C ALA A 150 -25.53 2.03 8.85
N LEU A 151 -24.20 2.02 8.99
CA LEU A 151 -23.30 2.86 8.20
C LEU A 151 -23.47 2.60 6.70
N LEU A 152 -23.40 1.31 6.29
CA LEU A 152 -23.53 0.92 4.89
C LEU A 152 -24.91 1.32 4.31
N ALA A 153 -25.97 1.10 5.07
CA ALA A 153 -27.32 1.47 4.67
C ALA A 153 -27.47 3.00 4.54
N LEU A 154 -26.91 3.76 5.47
CA LEU A 154 -26.91 5.22 5.43
C LEU A 154 -26.18 5.76 4.19
N VAL A 155 -24.95 5.29 3.94
CA VAL A 155 -24.18 5.68 2.76
C VAL A 155 -24.92 5.30 1.47
N GLY A 156 -25.49 4.10 1.42
CA GLY A 156 -26.32 3.66 0.29
C GLY A 156 -27.56 4.52 0.07
N LEU A 157 -28.23 4.95 1.13
CA LEU A 157 -29.37 5.88 1.05
C LEU A 157 -28.95 7.25 0.52
N VAL A 158 -27.80 7.78 0.95
CA VAL A 158 -27.26 9.05 0.45
C VAL A 158 -26.99 8.97 -1.06
N PHE A 159 -26.47 7.85 -1.56
CA PHE A 159 -26.26 7.67 -2.99
C PHE A 159 -27.59 7.51 -3.77
N LEU A 160 -28.55 6.76 -3.21
CA LEU A 160 -29.88 6.61 -3.80
C LEU A 160 -30.67 7.91 -3.84
N SER A 161 -30.55 8.75 -2.81
CA SER A 161 -31.25 10.06 -2.76
C SER A 161 -30.71 11.06 -3.77
N GLY A 162 -29.54 10.80 -4.37
CA GLY A 162 -28.85 11.74 -5.25
C GLY A 162 -28.21 12.93 -4.53
N THR A 163 -28.22 12.95 -3.20
CA THR A 163 -27.57 14.02 -2.40
C THR A 163 -26.10 14.10 -2.73
N ILE A 164 -25.42 12.96 -2.93
CA ILE A 164 -24.07 12.87 -3.48
C ILE A 164 -24.21 12.10 -4.79
N GLY A 165 -24.31 12.85 -5.89
CA GLY A 165 -24.49 12.32 -7.24
C GLY A 165 -23.58 13.00 -8.25
N PRO A 166 -23.67 12.65 -9.55
CA PRO A 166 -22.88 13.26 -10.59
C PRO A 166 -22.99 14.78 -10.56
N GLY A 167 -21.83 15.46 -10.57
CA GLY A 167 -21.76 16.92 -10.48
C GLY A 167 -21.74 17.49 -9.04
N TRP A 168 -21.84 16.65 -8.03
CA TRP A 168 -21.65 17.10 -6.64
C TRP A 168 -20.19 17.46 -6.38
N LEU A 169 -20.00 18.61 -5.73
CA LEU A 169 -18.70 19.18 -5.38
C LEU A 169 -18.69 19.65 -3.94
N TRP A 170 -17.70 19.22 -3.20
CA TRP A 170 -17.41 19.75 -1.87
C TRP A 170 -16.16 20.59 -1.91
N ASN A 171 -16.32 21.89 -1.64
CA ASN A 171 -15.22 22.83 -1.56
C ASN A 171 -14.72 22.89 -0.12
N LEU A 172 -13.47 22.51 0.10
CA LEU A 172 -12.85 22.44 1.43
C LEU A 172 -12.54 23.83 2.05
N GLY A 173 -12.81 24.92 1.31
CA GLY A 173 -12.62 26.28 1.79
C GLY A 173 -11.16 26.68 2.08
N TRP A 174 -10.20 25.86 1.64
CA TRP A 174 -8.78 26.17 1.80
C TRP A 174 -8.32 27.14 0.72
N GLU A 175 -7.29 27.95 1.00
CA GLU A 175 -6.71 28.92 0.07
C GLU A 175 -6.30 28.32 -1.29
N GLN A 176 -6.09 27.01 -1.33
CA GLN A 176 -5.66 26.26 -2.52
C GLN A 176 -6.82 25.75 -3.39
N GLN A 177 -8.06 26.17 -3.14
CA GLN A 177 -9.26 25.77 -3.91
C GLN A 177 -9.41 24.24 -4.11
N ALA A 178 -9.00 23.45 -3.11
CA ALA A 178 -9.17 22.00 -3.16
C ALA A 178 -10.65 21.64 -3.08
N SER A 179 -11.12 20.86 -4.04
CA SER A 179 -12.49 20.34 -4.08
C SER A 179 -12.49 18.82 -4.19
N ILE A 180 -13.45 18.19 -3.52
CA ILE A 180 -13.71 16.75 -3.63
C ILE A 180 -14.94 16.57 -4.51
N THR A 181 -14.79 15.79 -5.59
CA THR A 181 -15.88 15.47 -6.52
C THR A 181 -16.59 14.18 -6.12
N ALA A 182 -17.81 13.99 -6.63
CA ALA A 182 -18.53 12.72 -6.48
C ALA A 182 -17.77 11.55 -7.10
N GLU A 183 -17.07 11.78 -8.24
CA GLU A 183 -16.26 10.79 -8.93
C GLU A 183 -15.15 10.21 -8.05
N PHE A 184 -14.66 10.99 -7.10
CA PHE A 184 -13.69 10.51 -6.10
C PHE A 184 -14.38 9.94 -4.85
N LEU A 185 -15.36 10.68 -4.29
CA LEU A 185 -15.95 10.34 -3.00
C LEU A 185 -16.78 9.06 -3.05
N VAL A 186 -17.60 8.87 -4.11
CA VAL A 186 -18.49 7.69 -4.20
C VAL A 186 -17.72 6.38 -4.30
N PRO A 187 -16.69 6.23 -5.18
CA PRO A 187 -15.86 5.04 -5.20
C PRO A 187 -15.12 4.78 -3.88
N VAL A 188 -14.50 5.80 -3.30
CA VAL A 188 -13.75 5.67 -2.04
C VAL A 188 -14.67 5.25 -0.89
N ALA A 189 -15.83 5.90 -0.74
CA ALA A 189 -16.80 5.52 0.28
C ALA A 189 -17.35 4.10 0.07
N THR A 190 -17.63 3.71 -1.19
CA THR A 190 -18.06 2.35 -1.52
C THR A 190 -16.98 1.33 -1.17
N LEU A 191 -15.71 1.60 -1.49
CA LEU A 191 -14.56 0.74 -1.17
C LEU A 191 -14.44 0.53 0.33
N VAL A 192 -14.47 1.61 1.12
CA VAL A 192 -14.41 1.56 2.59
C VAL A 192 -15.60 0.77 3.13
N CYS A 193 -16.80 1.04 2.67
CA CYS A 193 -18.01 0.30 3.08
C CYS A 193 -17.91 -1.19 2.71
N ALA A 194 -17.42 -1.53 1.53
CA ALA A 194 -17.21 -2.91 1.11
C ALA A 194 -16.23 -3.65 2.05
N LEU A 195 -15.12 -3.01 2.46
CA LEU A 195 -14.18 -3.59 3.42
C LEU A 195 -14.85 -3.88 4.77
N TYR A 196 -15.59 -2.93 5.32
CA TYR A 196 -16.30 -3.12 6.59
C TYR A 196 -17.42 -4.14 6.49
N GLY A 197 -18.21 -4.12 5.41
CA GLY A 197 -19.27 -5.10 5.15
C GLY A 197 -18.71 -6.51 4.99
N GLY A 198 -17.62 -6.66 4.24
CA GLY A 198 -16.91 -7.92 4.06
C GLY A 198 -16.35 -8.48 5.38
N TRP A 199 -15.76 -7.62 6.20
CA TRP A 199 -15.31 -7.99 7.53
C TRP A 199 -16.44 -8.48 8.43
N ALA A 200 -17.56 -7.75 8.50
CA ALA A 200 -18.70 -8.12 9.33
C ALA A 200 -19.38 -9.41 8.82
N ALA A 201 -19.54 -9.56 7.51
CA ALA A 201 -20.09 -10.77 6.88
C ALA A 201 -19.17 -12.00 7.11
N ALA A 202 -17.85 -11.82 7.03
CA ALA A 202 -16.90 -12.90 7.29
C ALA A 202 -16.90 -13.34 8.76
N LYS A 203 -17.11 -12.42 9.71
CA LYS A 203 -17.33 -12.76 11.11
C LYS A 203 -18.60 -13.61 11.29
N ALA A 204 -19.67 -13.26 10.61
CA ALA A 204 -20.92 -14.03 10.62
C ALA A 204 -20.71 -15.42 9.98
N TYR A 205 -19.99 -15.50 8.86
CA TYR A 205 -19.61 -16.77 8.22
C TYR A 205 -18.82 -17.68 9.17
N GLY A 206 -17.91 -17.12 9.96
CA GLY A 206 -17.16 -17.83 11.00
C GLY A 206 -17.94 -18.06 12.29
N ARG A 207 -19.25 -17.79 12.34
CA ARG A 207 -20.14 -17.95 13.52
C ARG A 207 -19.76 -17.10 14.72
N PHE A 208 -19.11 -15.94 14.48
CA PHE A 208 -18.56 -15.04 15.48
C PHE A 208 -17.47 -15.69 16.37
N GLY A 209 -17.14 -15.11 17.52
CA GLY A 209 -16.13 -15.62 18.43
C GLY A 209 -14.71 -15.66 17.81
N ALA A 210 -13.88 -16.58 18.27
CA ALA A 210 -12.50 -16.72 17.80
C ALA A 210 -12.41 -17.03 16.30
N ARG A 211 -13.22 -17.96 15.80
CA ARG A 211 -13.27 -18.33 14.37
C ARG A 211 -13.76 -17.17 13.50
N GLY A 212 -14.79 -16.45 13.94
CA GLY A 212 -15.31 -15.28 13.24
C GLY A 212 -14.28 -14.14 13.15
N ARG A 213 -13.56 -13.85 14.25
CA ARG A 213 -12.46 -12.86 14.23
C ARG A 213 -11.36 -13.24 13.23
N HIS A 214 -11.01 -14.50 13.18
CA HIS A 214 -10.00 -15.03 12.27
C HIS A 214 -10.44 -14.86 10.81
N MET A 215 -11.65 -15.28 10.47
CA MET A 215 -12.22 -15.12 9.12
C MET A 215 -12.34 -13.64 8.72
N GLY A 216 -12.80 -12.78 9.62
CA GLY A 216 -12.86 -11.34 9.38
C GLY A 216 -11.48 -10.72 9.11
N ALA A 217 -10.47 -11.10 9.89
CA ALA A 217 -9.10 -10.64 9.68
C ALA A 217 -8.55 -11.09 8.32
N TYR A 218 -8.77 -12.35 7.94
CA TYR A 218 -8.33 -12.86 6.63
C TYR A 218 -9.00 -12.12 5.47
N VAL A 219 -10.31 -11.88 5.51
CA VAL A 219 -10.99 -11.14 4.44
C VAL A 219 -10.41 -9.74 4.29
N LEU A 220 -10.14 -9.02 5.39
CA LEU A 220 -9.48 -7.72 5.31
C LEU A 220 -8.06 -7.82 4.71
N VAL A 221 -7.27 -8.79 5.16
CA VAL A 221 -5.90 -8.99 4.64
C VAL A 221 -5.94 -9.30 3.14
N TYR A 222 -6.79 -10.25 2.71
CA TYR A 222 -6.89 -10.62 1.29
C TYR A 222 -7.41 -9.48 0.42
N LEU A 223 -8.44 -8.76 0.85
CA LEU A 223 -8.98 -7.63 0.08
C LEU A 223 -7.95 -6.49 -0.04
N ASN A 224 -7.23 -6.17 1.05
CA ASN A 224 -6.18 -5.16 0.99
C ASN A 224 -4.99 -5.61 0.13
N ALA A 225 -4.53 -6.85 0.29
CA ALA A 225 -3.44 -7.39 -0.52
C ALA A 225 -3.82 -7.41 -2.02
N LEU A 226 -5.04 -7.88 -2.35
CA LEU A 226 -5.55 -7.90 -3.72
C LEU A 226 -5.69 -6.47 -4.29
N SER A 227 -6.10 -5.51 -3.46
CA SER A 227 -6.19 -4.09 -3.80
C SER A 227 -4.82 -3.53 -4.20
N ILE A 228 -3.79 -3.76 -3.37
CA ILE A 228 -2.42 -3.28 -3.64
C ILE A 228 -1.86 -3.91 -4.92
N ILE A 229 -1.99 -5.24 -5.05
CA ILE A 229 -1.52 -5.98 -6.23
C ILE A 229 -2.30 -5.53 -7.47
N GLY A 230 -3.62 -5.39 -7.37
CA GLY A 230 -4.49 -4.93 -8.45
C GLY A 230 -4.14 -3.52 -8.89
N PHE A 231 -3.95 -2.59 -7.95
CA PHE A 231 -3.53 -1.22 -8.25
C PHE A 231 -2.18 -1.17 -8.98
N LEU A 232 -1.20 -1.93 -8.48
CA LEU A 232 0.11 -2.02 -9.13
C LEU A 232 0.00 -2.59 -10.54
N PHE A 233 -0.79 -3.65 -10.73
CA PHE A 233 -1.02 -4.24 -12.05
C PHE A 233 -1.69 -3.25 -13.01
N ILE A 234 -2.72 -2.54 -12.57
CA ILE A 234 -3.42 -1.51 -13.34
C ILE A 234 -2.46 -0.39 -13.74
N LEU A 235 -1.64 0.09 -12.79
CA LEU A 235 -0.65 1.13 -13.05
C LEU A 235 0.36 0.68 -14.11
N ILE A 236 0.88 -0.54 -14.00
CA ILE A 236 1.79 -1.12 -15.00
C ILE A 236 1.08 -1.25 -16.34
N ALA A 237 -0.14 -1.80 -16.37
CA ALA A 237 -0.92 -1.97 -17.60
C ALA A 237 -1.21 -0.61 -18.26
N PHE A 238 -1.58 0.42 -17.48
CA PHE A 238 -1.78 1.77 -17.98
C PHE A 238 -0.51 2.34 -18.61
N VAL A 239 0.63 2.24 -17.93
CA VAL A 239 1.92 2.72 -18.48
C VAL A 239 2.28 1.98 -19.76
N VAL A 240 2.08 0.67 -19.81
CA VAL A 240 2.36 -0.15 -21.01
C VAL A 240 1.42 0.25 -22.15
N VAL A 241 0.11 0.30 -21.92
CA VAL A 241 -0.89 0.60 -22.96
C VAL A 241 -0.71 2.01 -23.52
N GLN A 242 -0.45 2.99 -22.66
CA GLN A 242 -0.24 4.38 -23.11
C GLN A 242 1.16 4.63 -23.67
N GLY A 243 2.17 3.96 -23.14
CA GLY A 243 3.56 4.14 -23.54
C GLY A 243 3.97 3.35 -24.78
N LEU A 244 3.39 2.15 -24.98
CA LEU A 244 3.78 1.24 -26.05
C LEU A 244 3.62 1.84 -27.46
N PRO A 245 2.54 2.55 -27.82
CA PRO A 245 2.43 3.20 -29.12
C PRO A 245 3.55 4.21 -29.36
N GLY A 246 3.88 5.05 -28.37
CA GLY A 246 4.98 6.02 -28.48
C GLY A 246 6.35 5.34 -28.60
N LEU A 247 6.57 4.24 -27.85
CA LEU A 247 7.80 3.46 -27.90
C LEU A 247 8.02 2.82 -29.28
N LEU A 248 6.94 2.35 -29.93
CA LEU A 248 6.99 1.65 -31.21
C LEU A 248 6.91 2.60 -32.41
N THR A 249 6.58 3.86 -32.21
CA THR A 249 6.45 4.84 -33.31
C THR A 249 7.81 5.03 -34.00
N GLY A 250 7.84 4.80 -35.33
CA GLY A 250 9.01 4.98 -36.14
C GLY A 250 10.08 3.91 -35.99
N VAL A 251 9.81 2.79 -35.32
CA VAL A 251 10.71 1.66 -35.23
C VAL A 251 10.90 1.04 -36.61
N GLN A 252 12.17 0.87 -37.02
CA GLN A 252 12.57 0.25 -38.29
C GLN A 252 13.45 -0.97 -37.98
N ILE A 253 13.20 -2.07 -38.68
CA ILE A 253 13.94 -3.30 -38.54
C ILE A 253 14.54 -3.67 -39.92
N GLY A 254 15.85 -3.78 -39.99
CA GLY A 254 16.55 -4.11 -41.24
C GLY A 254 18.06 -3.94 -41.12
N ALA A 255 18.82 -4.53 -42.03
CA ALA A 255 20.28 -4.36 -42.06
C ALA A 255 20.65 -2.89 -42.39
N GLY A 256 21.54 -2.29 -41.59
CA GLY A 256 22.05 -0.94 -41.84
C GLY A 256 21.08 0.20 -41.42
N VAL A 257 20.04 -0.10 -40.66
CA VAL A 257 19.02 0.90 -40.25
C VAL A 257 19.39 1.56 -38.92
N GLY A 258 20.06 0.86 -38.04
CA GLY A 258 20.39 1.33 -36.69
C GLY A 258 21.76 2.03 -36.60
N PRO A 259 22.09 2.59 -35.42
CA PRO A 259 23.35 3.26 -35.17
C PRO A 259 24.53 2.29 -35.26
N GLN A 260 25.68 2.80 -35.74
CA GLN A 260 26.92 2.07 -35.75
C GLN A 260 27.53 1.99 -34.34
N LEU A 261 27.78 0.76 -33.86
CA LEU A 261 28.48 0.49 -32.63
C LEU A 261 29.92 0.03 -32.94
N PHE A 262 30.87 0.58 -32.18
CA PHE A 262 32.31 0.22 -32.31
C PHE A 262 32.89 0.32 -33.72
N GLY A 263 32.36 1.21 -34.56
CA GLY A 263 32.95 1.56 -35.86
C GLY A 263 32.62 0.60 -37.02
N SER A 264 32.09 -0.60 -36.78
CA SER A 264 31.86 -1.58 -37.83
C SER A 264 30.56 -2.38 -37.71
N PHE A 265 29.95 -2.38 -36.52
CA PHE A 265 28.73 -3.14 -36.30
C PHE A 265 27.51 -2.21 -36.33
N GLU A 266 26.65 -2.39 -37.33
CA GLU A 266 25.40 -1.69 -37.43
C GLU A 266 24.28 -2.51 -36.76
N LEU A 267 23.54 -1.88 -35.84
CA LEU A 267 22.38 -2.53 -35.25
C LEU A 267 21.29 -2.72 -36.30
N PRO A 268 20.67 -3.92 -36.36
CA PRO A 268 19.58 -4.17 -37.31
C PRO A 268 18.24 -3.58 -36.88
N VAL A 269 18.26 -2.68 -35.89
CA VAL A 269 17.05 -2.04 -35.33
C VAL A 269 17.34 -0.57 -35.06
N TYR A 270 16.44 0.29 -35.51
CA TYR A 270 16.39 1.70 -35.13
C TYR A 270 15.11 1.99 -34.39
N ALA A 271 15.19 2.39 -33.14
CA ALA A 271 14.07 2.76 -32.28
C ALA A 271 14.23 4.22 -31.85
N PRO A 272 13.52 5.18 -32.51
CA PRO A 272 13.71 6.61 -32.28
C PRO A 272 13.54 7.01 -30.82
N PHE A 273 12.52 6.48 -30.17
CA PHE A 273 12.24 6.78 -28.75
C PHE A 273 13.42 6.44 -27.83
N VAL A 274 14.11 5.32 -28.06
CA VAL A 274 15.23 4.88 -27.22
C VAL A 274 16.54 5.52 -27.66
N MET A 275 16.73 5.78 -28.98
CA MET A 275 18.02 6.11 -29.57
C MET A 275 18.22 7.61 -29.83
N ASN A 276 17.14 8.39 -29.84
CA ASN A 276 17.24 9.83 -30.10
C ASN A 276 17.47 10.65 -28.82
N GLY A 277 17.99 11.86 -29.00
CA GLY A 277 18.13 12.87 -27.96
C GLY A 277 16.80 13.50 -27.57
N VAL A 278 16.78 14.14 -26.41
CA VAL A 278 15.63 14.90 -25.90
C VAL A 278 15.69 16.32 -26.46
N ALA A 279 14.63 16.76 -27.14
CA ALA A 279 14.42 18.16 -27.44
C ALA A 279 13.64 18.81 -26.27
N LEU A 280 14.31 19.75 -25.55
CA LEU A 280 13.79 20.33 -24.30
C LEU A 280 12.54 21.24 -24.50
N LEU A 281 12.16 21.59 -25.72
CA LEU A 281 11.11 22.57 -26.01
C LEU A 281 10.02 22.09 -26.98
N ASN A 282 10.18 20.90 -27.55
CA ASN A 282 9.19 20.28 -28.45
C ASN A 282 9.16 18.78 -28.18
N ASP A 283 8.12 18.11 -28.67
CA ASP A 283 7.83 16.68 -28.46
C ASP A 283 9.06 15.79 -28.21
N PHE A 284 9.04 15.04 -27.12
CA PHE A 284 10.12 14.12 -26.73
C PHE A 284 10.46 13.18 -27.89
N GLN A 285 11.58 13.45 -28.57
CA GLN A 285 12.01 12.60 -29.68
C GLN A 285 12.73 11.33 -29.22
N GLY A 286 13.22 11.32 -27.96
CA GLY A 286 13.87 10.14 -27.41
C GLY A 286 14.35 10.32 -25.97
N VAL A 287 14.69 9.20 -25.30
CA VAL A 287 15.09 9.14 -23.88
C VAL A 287 16.55 8.74 -23.68
N LEU A 288 17.34 8.60 -24.75
CA LEU A 288 18.76 8.18 -24.65
C LEU A 288 19.58 8.99 -23.64
N PRO A 289 19.51 10.33 -23.61
CA PRO A 289 20.28 11.11 -22.63
C PRO A 289 19.85 10.82 -21.19
N ALA A 290 18.56 10.53 -20.94
CA ALA A 290 18.07 10.16 -19.62
C ALA A 290 18.58 8.77 -19.20
N ILE A 291 18.61 7.80 -20.13
CA ILE A 291 19.18 6.46 -19.89
C ILE A 291 20.65 6.56 -19.53
N VAL A 292 21.44 7.24 -20.38
CA VAL A 292 22.88 7.43 -20.18
C VAL A 292 23.14 8.20 -18.87
N GLY A 293 22.37 9.26 -18.62
CA GLY A 293 22.45 10.01 -17.37
C GLY A 293 22.18 9.17 -16.14
N THR A 294 21.17 8.30 -16.19
CA THR A 294 20.85 7.37 -15.08
C THR A 294 21.98 6.37 -14.85
N VAL A 295 22.56 5.80 -15.93
CA VAL A 295 23.69 4.88 -15.80
C VAL A 295 24.87 5.56 -15.10
N TRP A 296 25.24 6.78 -15.52
CA TRP A 296 26.32 7.53 -14.88
C TRP A 296 26.02 7.89 -13.43
N LEU A 297 24.78 8.30 -13.13
CA LEU A 297 24.34 8.58 -11.75
C LEU A 297 24.47 7.35 -10.86
N VAL A 298 24.00 6.20 -11.31
CA VAL A 298 24.06 4.95 -10.56
C VAL A 298 25.52 4.51 -10.37
N VAL A 299 26.31 4.49 -11.43
CA VAL A 299 27.74 4.11 -11.35
C VAL A 299 28.48 5.00 -10.34
N GLY A 300 28.30 6.32 -10.43
CA GLY A 300 28.95 7.24 -9.49
C GLY A 300 28.45 7.07 -8.04
N ALA A 301 27.16 6.88 -7.84
CA ALA A 301 26.59 6.64 -6.51
C ALA A 301 27.10 5.32 -5.90
N VAL A 302 27.20 4.26 -6.68
CA VAL A 302 27.73 2.95 -6.25
C VAL A 302 29.22 3.05 -5.92
N LEU A 303 30.01 3.68 -6.79
CA LEU A 303 31.45 3.90 -6.54
C LEU A 303 31.74 4.70 -5.28
N PHE A 304 30.82 5.55 -4.87
CA PHE A 304 30.90 6.29 -3.61
C PHE A 304 30.35 5.47 -2.42
N ALA A 305 29.13 4.94 -2.53
CA ALA A 305 28.41 4.33 -1.41
C ALA A 305 28.98 2.95 -1.02
N VAL A 306 29.36 2.11 -2.00
CA VAL A 306 29.76 0.72 -1.72
C VAL A 306 31.09 0.66 -0.96
N PRO A 307 32.19 1.32 -1.39
CA PRO A 307 33.43 1.26 -0.64
C PRO A 307 33.29 1.80 0.79
N LEU A 308 32.57 2.91 0.95
CA LEU A 308 32.39 3.53 2.26
C LEU A 308 31.43 2.70 3.15
N GLY A 309 30.31 2.20 2.61
CA GLY A 309 29.35 1.40 3.35
C GLY A 309 29.91 0.05 3.78
N VAL A 310 30.57 -0.67 2.86
CA VAL A 310 31.23 -1.95 3.17
C VAL A 310 32.39 -1.74 4.15
N GLY A 311 33.21 -0.71 3.93
CA GLY A 311 34.30 -0.38 4.86
C GLY A 311 33.80 -0.06 6.26
N ALA A 312 32.72 0.72 6.38
CA ALA A 312 32.09 1.00 7.67
C ALA A 312 31.47 -0.27 8.29
N ALA A 313 30.85 -1.13 7.50
CA ALA A 313 30.32 -2.41 7.98
C ALA A 313 31.43 -3.31 8.52
N ILE A 314 32.54 -3.47 7.80
CA ILE A 314 33.72 -4.22 8.27
C ILE A 314 34.21 -3.65 9.59
N PHE A 315 34.35 -2.33 9.67
CA PHE A 315 34.82 -1.69 10.90
C PHE A 315 33.88 -1.98 12.08
N LEU A 316 32.58 -1.79 11.89
CA LEU A 316 31.59 -1.98 12.94
C LEU A 316 31.40 -3.44 13.37
N THR A 317 31.62 -4.39 12.46
CA THR A 317 31.43 -5.83 12.75
C THR A 317 32.70 -6.45 13.35
N GLU A 318 33.84 -6.12 12.78
CA GLU A 318 35.08 -6.83 13.07
C GLU A 318 36.03 -6.09 14.02
N TYR A 319 36.01 -4.75 14.03
CA TYR A 319 36.98 -3.94 14.79
C TYR A 319 36.35 -3.16 15.94
N ALA A 320 35.12 -2.69 15.78
CA ALA A 320 34.53 -1.82 16.78
C ALA A 320 34.11 -2.58 18.04
N GLU A 321 34.47 -2.04 19.20
CA GLU A 321 33.95 -2.52 20.49
C GLU A 321 32.51 -2.03 20.69
N ARG A 322 31.70 -2.82 21.41
CA ARG A 322 30.35 -2.41 21.80
C ARG A 322 30.43 -1.25 22.78
N GLY A 323 30.13 -0.04 22.29
CA GLY A 323 30.22 1.18 23.08
C GLY A 323 29.32 2.29 22.58
N ARG A 324 29.44 3.49 23.20
CA ARG A 324 28.62 4.67 22.83
C ARG A 324 28.83 5.10 21.38
N PHE A 325 30.04 4.93 20.85
CA PHE A 325 30.32 5.27 19.44
C PHE A 325 29.54 4.36 18.48
N THR A 326 29.60 3.05 18.68
CA THR A 326 28.87 2.09 17.85
C THR A 326 27.37 2.33 17.90
N GLN A 327 26.82 2.58 19.10
CA GLN A 327 25.40 2.93 19.26
C GLN A 327 25.03 4.22 18.53
N ALA A 328 25.88 5.27 18.61
CA ALA A 328 25.63 6.52 17.89
C ALA A 328 25.62 6.33 16.37
N VAL A 329 26.54 5.53 15.84
CA VAL A 329 26.56 5.19 14.40
C VAL A 329 25.32 4.38 14.00
N GLU A 330 24.87 3.42 14.81
CA GLU A 330 23.65 2.64 14.56
C GLU A 330 22.39 3.54 14.54
N VAL A 331 22.27 4.43 15.52
CA VAL A 331 21.16 5.38 15.58
C VAL A 331 21.18 6.34 14.37
N ALA A 332 22.35 6.86 14.00
CA ALA A 332 22.47 7.74 12.85
C ALA A 332 22.15 7.00 11.53
N THR A 333 22.63 5.77 11.37
CA THR A 333 22.37 4.95 10.18
C THR A 333 20.90 4.61 10.04
N ASN A 334 20.23 4.20 11.13
CA ASN A 334 18.80 3.92 11.15
C ASN A 334 17.98 5.19 10.89
N GLY A 335 18.40 6.33 11.43
CA GLY A 335 17.80 7.64 11.19
C GLY A 335 17.88 8.05 9.71
N LEU A 336 19.05 7.89 9.10
CA LEU A 336 19.24 8.16 7.68
C LEU A 336 18.45 7.19 6.79
N TRP A 337 18.41 5.90 7.15
CA TRP A 337 17.61 4.91 6.45
C TRP A 337 16.10 5.20 6.47
N SER A 338 15.58 5.72 7.58
CA SER A 338 14.17 6.11 7.72
C SER A 338 13.83 7.46 7.10
N THR A 339 14.82 8.21 6.63
CA THR A 339 14.62 9.54 6.05
C THR A 339 13.99 9.44 4.66
N PRO A 340 12.86 10.16 4.39
CA PRO A 340 12.26 10.19 3.06
C PRO A 340 13.24 10.64 1.98
N SER A 341 13.24 9.99 0.81
CA SER A 341 14.16 10.28 -0.30
C SER A 341 14.14 11.74 -0.77
N ILE A 342 12.98 12.41 -0.63
CA ILE A 342 12.85 13.83 -0.97
C ILE A 342 13.79 14.73 -0.13
N VAL A 343 14.06 14.35 1.13
CA VAL A 343 14.97 15.10 2.01
C VAL A 343 16.41 15.05 1.49
N PHE A 344 16.84 13.88 0.97
CA PHE A 344 18.13 13.76 0.30
C PHE A 344 18.19 14.61 -0.98
N GLY A 345 17.08 14.66 -1.73
CA GLY A 345 16.98 15.55 -2.90
C GLY A 345 17.09 17.02 -2.51
N LEU A 346 16.42 17.46 -1.44
CA LEU A 346 16.53 18.82 -0.90
C LEU A 346 17.96 19.12 -0.39
N PHE A 347 18.60 18.18 0.29
CA PHE A 347 19.99 18.29 0.70
C PHE A 347 20.92 18.49 -0.52
N GLY A 348 20.76 17.66 -1.55
CA GLY A 348 21.49 17.81 -2.80
C GLY A 348 21.30 19.17 -3.44
N PHE A 349 20.05 19.62 -3.51
CA PHE A 349 19.69 20.92 -4.08
C PHE A 349 20.21 22.10 -3.26
N ALA A 350 19.96 22.13 -1.94
CA ALA A 350 20.24 23.27 -1.09
C ALA A 350 21.72 23.31 -0.61
N PHE A 351 22.37 22.16 -0.49
CA PHE A 351 23.72 22.06 0.06
C PHE A 351 24.78 21.74 -0.99
N LEU A 352 24.57 20.71 -1.83
CA LEU A 352 25.61 20.28 -2.79
C LEU A 352 25.69 21.19 -4.03
N ILE A 353 24.56 21.52 -4.65
CA ILE A 353 24.55 22.35 -5.87
C ILE A 353 25.25 23.69 -5.69
N PRO A 354 25.02 24.48 -4.62
CA PRO A 354 25.74 25.74 -4.40
C PRO A 354 27.24 25.56 -4.27
N ARG A 355 27.71 24.43 -3.72
CA ARG A 355 29.11 24.13 -3.54
C ARG A 355 29.81 23.67 -4.81
N PHE A 356 29.05 23.17 -5.78
CA PHE A 356 29.57 22.76 -7.09
C PHE A 356 29.28 23.79 -8.19
N GLY A 357 29.39 25.08 -7.86
CA GLY A 357 29.29 26.19 -8.83
C GLY A 357 27.85 26.60 -9.16
N ASN A 358 26.89 26.33 -8.30
CA ASN A 358 25.49 26.71 -8.41
C ASN A 358 24.81 26.25 -9.72
N ARG A 359 25.28 25.14 -10.28
CA ARG A 359 24.74 24.53 -11.50
C ARG A 359 24.35 23.08 -11.21
N LYS A 360 23.27 22.64 -11.85
CA LYS A 360 22.90 21.21 -11.85
C LYS A 360 24.06 20.41 -12.41
N SER A 361 24.68 19.56 -11.60
CA SER A 361 25.83 18.74 -12.00
C SER A 361 25.56 17.28 -11.76
N LEU A 362 26.13 16.45 -12.64
CA LEU A 362 26.07 14.99 -12.50
C LEU A 362 26.70 14.54 -11.18
N LEU A 363 27.83 15.17 -10.79
CA LEU A 363 28.52 14.87 -9.54
C LEU A 363 27.64 15.12 -8.29
N ALA A 364 26.91 16.24 -8.27
CA ALA A 364 25.98 16.52 -7.16
C ALA A 364 24.88 15.45 -7.08
N GLY A 365 24.38 15.00 -8.23
CA GLY A 365 23.41 13.90 -8.29
C GLY A 365 24.00 12.57 -7.80
N MET A 366 25.19 12.19 -8.24
CA MET A 366 25.91 10.98 -7.81
C MET A 366 26.11 10.96 -6.29
N LEU A 367 26.56 12.08 -5.71
CA LEU A 367 26.75 12.18 -4.26
C LEU A 367 25.44 12.15 -3.49
N THR A 368 24.40 12.82 -3.98
CA THR A 368 23.06 12.78 -3.36
C THR A 368 22.53 11.35 -3.27
N LEU A 369 22.57 10.62 -4.40
CA LEU A 369 22.17 9.21 -4.44
C LEU A 369 23.10 8.33 -3.61
N GLY A 370 24.40 8.61 -3.63
CA GLY A 370 25.39 7.89 -2.83
C GLY A 370 25.14 8.03 -1.33
N PHE A 371 24.83 9.22 -0.84
CA PHE A 371 24.46 9.43 0.57
C PHE A 371 23.16 8.69 0.93
N MET A 372 22.19 8.61 0.02
CA MET A 372 20.96 7.85 0.23
C MET A 372 21.22 6.34 0.27
N LEU A 373 22.15 5.82 -0.56
CA LEU A 373 22.48 4.39 -0.62
C LEU A 373 23.40 3.94 0.51
N LEU A 374 24.20 4.85 1.08
CA LEU A 374 25.24 4.52 2.06
C LEU A 374 24.69 3.78 3.30
N PRO A 375 23.60 4.22 3.95
CA PRO A 375 23.01 3.47 5.07
C PRO A 375 22.54 2.06 4.68
N LEU A 376 21.94 1.92 3.50
CA LEU A 376 21.48 0.62 2.97
C LEU A 376 22.66 -0.33 2.83
N VAL A 377 23.71 0.10 2.13
CA VAL A 377 24.93 -0.71 1.92
C VAL A 377 25.58 -1.09 3.24
N LEU A 378 25.65 -0.16 4.20
CA LEU A 378 26.21 -0.43 5.52
C LEU A 378 25.40 -1.52 6.27
N ILE A 379 24.08 -1.35 6.36
CA ILE A 379 23.20 -2.28 7.09
C ILE A 379 23.26 -3.67 6.44
N THR A 380 23.05 -3.76 5.15
CA THR A 380 23.02 -5.05 4.44
C THR A 380 24.36 -5.77 4.49
N SER A 381 25.47 -5.04 4.30
CA SER A 381 26.81 -5.61 4.41
C SER A 381 27.13 -6.09 5.83
N ARG A 382 26.68 -5.35 6.85
CA ARG A 382 26.86 -5.74 8.25
C ARG A 382 26.05 -7.03 8.56
N GLU A 383 24.80 -7.09 8.14
CA GLU A 383 23.98 -8.28 8.34
C GLU A 383 24.54 -9.51 7.63
N ALA A 384 25.03 -9.34 6.40
CA ALA A 384 25.71 -10.39 5.66
C ALA A 384 26.95 -10.91 6.38
N MET A 385 27.78 -10.02 6.94
CA MET A 385 28.97 -10.44 7.71
C MET A 385 28.61 -11.10 9.05
N LEU A 386 27.54 -10.66 9.71
CA LEU A 386 27.06 -11.26 10.96
C LEU A 386 26.43 -12.65 10.72
N SER A 387 25.97 -12.97 9.52
CA SER A 387 25.46 -14.29 9.18
C SER A 387 26.55 -15.37 9.06
N VAL A 388 27.82 -14.96 8.90
CA VAL A 388 28.96 -15.90 8.83
C VAL A 388 29.24 -16.47 10.23
N PRO A 389 29.21 -17.81 10.41
CA PRO A 389 29.46 -18.44 11.70
C PRO A 389 30.84 -18.09 12.29
N ASP A 390 30.92 -17.97 13.61
CA ASP A 390 32.17 -17.60 14.31
C ASP A 390 33.25 -18.68 14.16
N GLU A 391 32.86 -19.95 13.96
CA GLU A 391 33.77 -21.07 13.73
C GLU A 391 34.72 -20.84 12.52
N TYR A 392 34.28 -20.09 11.52
CA TYR A 392 35.15 -19.74 10.39
C TYR A 392 36.26 -18.75 10.81
N ARG A 393 35.93 -17.84 11.73
CA ARG A 393 36.89 -16.88 12.29
C ARG A 393 37.88 -17.58 13.20
N ASP A 394 37.39 -18.46 14.07
CA ASP A 394 38.18 -19.21 15.03
C ASP A 394 39.14 -20.18 14.34
N ALA A 395 38.67 -20.90 13.31
CA ALA A 395 39.52 -21.79 12.50
C ALA A 395 40.64 -21.02 11.80
N SER A 396 40.35 -19.85 11.25
CA SER A 396 41.37 -19.00 10.62
C SER A 396 42.39 -18.48 11.64
N ALA A 397 41.94 -18.06 12.84
CA ALA A 397 42.80 -17.61 13.93
C ALA A 397 43.70 -18.75 14.44
N ALA A 398 43.22 -19.98 14.52
CA ALA A 398 43.97 -21.18 14.92
C ALA A 398 45.13 -21.46 13.95
N LEU A 399 45.02 -21.07 12.68
CA LEU A 399 46.08 -21.16 11.68
C LEU A 399 47.10 -19.98 11.73
N GLY A 400 46.93 -19.06 12.67
CA GLY A 400 47.78 -17.89 12.82
C GLY A 400 47.60 -16.80 11.76
N VAL A 401 46.46 -16.83 11.06
CA VAL A 401 46.14 -15.83 10.03
C VAL A 401 45.78 -14.50 10.68
N SER A 402 46.26 -13.40 10.10
CA SER A 402 45.94 -12.06 10.62
C SER A 402 44.46 -11.72 10.43
N LYS A 403 43.89 -10.88 11.32
CA LYS A 403 42.50 -10.47 11.29
C LYS A 403 42.06 -9.95 9.93
N TRP A 404 42.85 -9.11 9.29
CA TRP A 404 42.57 -8.59 7.94
C TRP A 404 42.54 -9.67 6.87
N GLN A 405 43.45 -10.64 6.94
CA GLN A 405 43.46 -11.78 6.02
C GLN A 405 42.25 -12.66 6.22
N THR A 406 41.82 -12.91 7.48
CA THR A 406 40.61 -13.62 7.79
C THR A 406 39.37 -12.93 7.18
N ILE A 407 39.25 -11.61 7.36
CA ILE A 407 38.17 -10.81 6.78
C ILE A 407 38.15 -10.94 5.26
N ARG A 408 39.27 -10.70 4.61
CA ARG A 408 39.36 -10.68 3.14
C ARG A 408 39.19 -12.05 2.49
N SER A 409 39.73 -13.11 3.10
CA SER A 409 39.82 -14.43 2.46
C SER A 409 38.79 -15.42 2.97
N VAL A 410 38.13 -15.15 4.10
CA VAL A 410 37.15 -16.04 4.72
C VAL A 410 35.79 -15.32 4.87
N VAL A 411 35.73 -14.24 5.65
CA VAL A 411 34.46 -13.60 6.00
C VAL A 411 33.79 -12.96 4.79
N LEU A 412 34.50 -12.12 4.03
CA LEU A 412 33.90 -11.47 2.86
C LEU A 412 33.42 -12.45 1.79
N PRO A 413 34.22 -13.48 1.38
CA PRO A 413 33.73 -14.46 0.42
C PRO A 413 32.56 -15.29 0.94
N ALA A 414 32.51 -15.59 2.23
CA ALA A 414 31.40 -16.33 2.85
C ALA A 414 30.12 -15.48 2.99
N ALA A 415 30.25 -14.17 3.07
CA ALA A 415 29.14 -13.23 3.18
C ALA A 415 28.54 -12.80 1.82
N LEU A 416 29.19 -13.10 0.70
CA LEU A 416 28.75 -12.68 -0.64
C LEU A 416 27.47 -13.32 -1.17
N PRO A 417 27.14 -14.59 -0.86
CA PRO A 417 25.83 -15.15 -1.24
C PRO A 417 24.69 -14.54 -0.49
#